data_169e8b1f6652a7871b7730de10cf9104
#
_entry.id   169e8b1f6652a7871b7730de10cf9104
#
_cell.length_a   1.000
_cell.length_b   1.000
_cell.length_c   1.000
_cell.angle_alpha   90.00
_cell.angle_beta   90.00
_cell.angle_gamma   90.00
#
_symmetry.space_group_name_H-M   'P 1'
#
loop_
_entity.id
_entity.type
_entity.pdbx_description
1 polymer ?
#
loop_
_entity_poly.entity_id
_entity_poly.type
_entity_poly.pdbx_seq_one_letter_code
_entity_poly.pdbx_strand_id
1 'polypeptide(L)'
;MTLRYNSPAVQLSLLALTLLLTTAVRRLLNSFLMHEPPNNINLTYDSYLPTSIISCVAGFAGIFLANLAGIRSILLFYSFTSILYLSSIIVVYQYDHYTFHTACNIINSAAYDLSRVATLVVVLAYPNERWKARALATFLILEYFAMTMGNIIAISDHSSENSRLHSTIAALCLACLSPFVAVAIAPTHDVVRNNGVYLIARKTTLRDEIKETIRLFKNKYMLLLLPYMFCYPFLFGVAYIPFPNIEAIVLYDVGRLIVVFTSQMLDVQWASRRTRGLMALLVTSIFCTASSILTIVMRRAHMDLSGIKPSWGETEILAYVMDIALSEYAALMYATYFFAGVASSSVEFYGFWVMGTLTNDLKASARFVGTFHSVMSIGGLIGIELVTEIPHHYTTSNSLTYIAFGMSLISFMVLFVVVQSITESNDWTLGRMRNSSAPDTLSSPDGSSETVAVIAEVKYQHHNNV
;
A
#
# COMPACT_ATOMS: atom_id res chain seq x y z
N MET A 1 -32.25 -5.24 0.45
CA MET A 1 -31.19 -4.89 1.39
C MET A 1 -31.10 -3.37 1.40
N THR A 2 -31.66 -2.70 2.40
CA THR A 2 -31.56 -1.23 2.52
C THR A 2 -30.14 -0.85 2.86
N LEU A 3 -29.46 -0.17 1.96
CA LEU A 3 -28.11 0.38 2.20
C LEU A 3 -28.24 1.48 3.28
N ARG A 4 -27.88 1.13 4.51
CA ARG A 4 -27.80 2.12 5.59
C ARG A 4 -26.50 2.90 5.45
N TYR A 5 -26.55 4.22 5.65
CA TYR A 5 -25.37 5.10 5.57
C TYR A 5 -24.19 4.57 6.42
N ASN A 6 -24.44 4.08 7.62
CA ASN A 6 -23.42 3.55 8.53
C ASN A 6 -23.01 2.09 8.22
N SER A 7 -23.39 1.54 7.07
CA SER A 7 -22.99 0.18 6.69
C SER A 7 -21.53 0.15 6.22
N PRO A 8 -20.78 -0.93 6.50
CA PRO A 8 -19.40 -1.09 6.04
C PRO A 8 -19.25 -0.90 4.52
N ALA A 9 -20.19 -1.37 3.72
CA ALA A 9 -20.15 -1.26 2.27
C ALA A 9 -20.17 0.20 1.81
N VAL A 10 -21.08 1.03 2.35
CA VAL A 10 -21.16 2.46 2.01
C VAL A 10 -19.90 3.19 2.45
N GLN A 11 -19.38 2.90 3.65
CA GLN A 11 -18.17 3.55 4.15
C GLN A 11 -16.94 3.17 3.33
N LEU A 12 -16.80 1.90 2.93
CA LEU A 12 -15.73 1.45 2.03
C LEU A 12 -15.84 2.09 0.64
N SER A 13 -17.05 2.30 0.13
CA SER A 13 -17.25 2.99 -1.16
C SER A 13 -16.86 4.46 -1.09
N LEU A 14 -17.20 5.17 -0.01
CA LEU A 14 -16.79 6.57 0.21
C LEU A 14 -15.26 6.70 0.35
N LEU A 15 -14.62 5.78 1.06
CA LEU A 15 -13.16 5.67 1.16
C LEU A 15 -12.51 5.46 -0.20
N ALA A 16 -13.01 4.50 -0.96
CA ALA A 16 -12.50 4.21 -2.30
C ALA A 16 -12.67 5.40 -3.25
N LEU A 17 -13.80 6.11 -3.18
CA LEU A 17 -14.03 7.32 -3.97
C LEU A 17 -13.08 8.44 -3.59
N THR A 18 -12.82 8.67 -2.28
CA THR A 18 -11.85 9.68 -1.83
C THR A 18 -10.46 9.38 -2.40
N LEU A 19 -10.02 8.12 -2.32
CA LEU A 19 -8.72 7.72 -2.86
C LEU A 19 -8.68 7.77 -4.38
N LEU A 20 -9.74 7.39 -5.07
CA LEU A 20 -9.81 7.50 -6.53
C LEU A 20 -9.61 8.95 -6.98
N LEU A 21 -10.32 9.89 -6.36
CA LEU A 21 -10.22 11.32 -6.69
C LEU A 21 -8.83 11.90 -6.42
N THR A 22 -8.09 11.41 -5.44
CA THR A 22 -6.77 11.93 -5.08
C THR A 22 -5.63 11.18 -5.75
N THR A 23 -5.71 9.83 -5.84
CA THR A 23 -4.62 8.98 -6.36
C THR A 23 -4.49 9.07 -7.87
N ALA A 24 -5.61 9.08 -8.62
CA ALA A 24 -5.58 9.23 -10.08
C ALA A 24 -4.90 10.55 -10.48
N VAL A 25 -5.27 11.60 -9.79
CA VAL A 25 -4.72 12.94 -10.01
C VAL A 25 -3.23 13.01 -9.68
N ARG A 26 -2.81 12.47 -8.55
CA ARG A 26 -1.39 12.39 -8.18
C ARG A 26 -0.58 11.63 -9.23
N ARG A 27 -1.12 10.54 -9.76
CA ARG A 27 -0.42 9.70 -10.75
C ARG A 27 -0.30 10.41 -12.09
N LEU A 28 -1.36 11.06 -12.57
CA LEU A 28 -1.35 11.88 -13.77
C LEU A 28 -0.19 12.88 -13.74
N LEU A 29 -0.04 13.58 -12.63
CA LEU A 29 0.96 14.62 -12.50
C LEU A 29 2.38 14.09 -12.37
N ASN A 30 2.58 13.02 -11.63
CA ASN A 30 3.89 12.36 -11.58
C ASN A 30 4.32 11.92 -12.99
N SER A 31 3.38 11.45 -13.81
CA SER A 31 3.67 11.05 -15.19
C SER A 31 4.01 12.24 -16.09
N PHE A 32 3.38 13.40 -15.89
CA PHE A 32 3.75 14.62 -16.61
C PHE A 32 5.17 15.10 -16.25
N LEU A 33 5.53 15.07 -14.97
CA LEU A 33 6.85 15.49 -14.50
C LEU A 33 7.97 14.56 -14.99
N MET A 34 7.69 13.26 -15.17
CA MET A 34 8.66 12.30 -15.72
C MET A 34 8.97 12.53 -17.22
N HIS A 35 8.12 13.27 -17.94
CA HIS A 35 8.26 13.51 -19.38
C HIS A 35 8.72 14.94 -19.72
N GLU A 36 9.11 15.72 -18.72
CA GLU A 36 9.70 17.03 -18.95
C GLU A 36 11.14 16.93 -19.50
N PRO A 37 11.60 17.96 -20.26
CA PRO A 37 12.94 17.94 -20.84
C PRO A 37 14.03 17.81 -19.78
N PRO A 38 15.23 17.33 -20.16
CA PRO A 38 16.30 16.88 -19.24
C PRO A 38 16.72 17.85 -18.14
N ASN A 39 16.43 19.15 -18.29
CA ASN A 39 16.73 20.17 -17.27
C ASN A 39 15.93 20.00 -15.96
N ASN A 40 14.85 19.21 -15.95
CA ASN A 40 13.95 19.01 -14.81
C ASN A 40 14.05 17.59 -14.20
N ILE A 41 14.88 16.70 -14.76
CA ILE A 41 15.09 15.33 -14.25
C ILE A 41 15.61 15.36 -12.81
N ASN A 42 16.48 16.32 -12.49
CA ASN A 42 17.01 16.50 -11.13
C ASN A 42 15.92 16.71 -10.07
N LEU A 43 14.78 17.33 -10.43
CA LEU A 43 13.66 17.54 -9.51
C LEU A 43 13.03 16.26 -9.01
N THR A 44 12.87 15.28 -9.89
CA THR A 44 12.29 13.99 -9.55
C THR A 44 13.25 13.21 -8.66
N TYR A 45 14.56 13.25 -8.94
CA TYR A 45 15.59 12.62 -8.13
C TYR A 45 15.78 13.32 -6.79
N ASP A 46 15.91 14.64 -6.77
CA ASP A 46 16.10 15.43 -5.54
C ASP A 46 14.92 15.27 -4.55
N SER A 47 13.72 15.04 -5.07
CA SER A 47 12.54 14.80 -4.23
C SER A 47 12.37 13.33 -3.83
N TYR A 48 12.99 12.38 -4.53
CA TYR A 48 12.77 10.94 -4.32
C TYR A 48 13.25 10.45 -2.96
N LEU A 49 14.49 10.75 -2.59
CA LEU A 49 15.06 10.34 -1.31
C LEU A 49 14.30 10.93 -0.11
N PRO A 50 14.02 12.25 -0.05
CA PRO A 50 13.19 12.82 1.02
C PRO A 50 11.78 12.21 1.09
N THR A 51 11.11 11.98 -0.05
CA THR A 51 9.77 11.38 -0.04
C THR A 51 9.79 9.92 0.41
N SER A 52 10.82 9.15 0.05
CA SER A 52 10.98 7.76 0.49
C SER A 52 11.25 7.65 1.99
N ILE A 53 12.10 8.51 2.54
CA ILE A 53 12.34 8.59 3.99
C ILE A 53 11.06 8.96 4.72
N ILE A 54 10.32 9.96 4.23
CA ILE A 54 9.06 10.36 4.86
C ILE A 54 8.02 9.25 4.81
N SER A 55 7.97 8.45 3.75
CA SER A 55 7.10 7.27 3.63
C SER A 55 7.40 6.23 4.69
N CYS A 56 8.67 5.98 4.99
CA CYS A 56 9.07 5.08 6.07
C CYS A 56 8.55 5.56 7.43
N VAL A 57 8.66 6.87 7.70
CA VAL A 57 8.21 7.49 8.95
C VAL A 57 6.69 7.57 9.01
N ALA A 58 6.03 7.92 7.90
CA ALA A 58 4.59 8.08 7.81
C ALA A 58 3.83 6.78 8.10
N GLY A 59 4.36 5.62 7.67
CA GLY A 59 3.76 4.33 8.01
C GLY A 59 3.71 4.10 9.52
N PHE A 60 4.80 4.34 10.25
CA PHE A 60 4.81 4.25 11.71
C PHE A 60 3.94 5.33 12.37
N ALA A 61 4.00 6.57 11.89
CA ALA A 61 3.13 7.64 12.38
C ALA A 61 1.64 7.33 12.16
N GLY A 62 1.31 6.64 11.05
CA GLY A 62 -0.03 6.19 10.71
C GLY A 62 -0.65 5.28 11.77
N ILE A 63 0.16 4.48 12.49
CA ILE A 63 -0.31 3.66 13.61
C ILE A 63 -0.97 4.53 14.69
N PHE A 64 -0.25 5.57 15.09
CA PHE A 64 -0.68 6.45 16.17
C PHE A 64 -1.81 7.36 15.71
N LEU A 65 -1.67 7.97 14.53
CA LEU A 65 -2.64 8.93 14.01
C LEU A 65 -3.98 8.27 13.69
N ALA A 66 -4.00 7.06 13.12
CA ALA A 66 -5.24 6.32 12.87
C ALA A 66 -6.02 6.04 14.16
N ASN A 67 -5.32 5.72 15.25
CA ASN A 67 -5.91 5.40 16.54
C ASN A 67 -6.25 6.63 17.39
N LEU A 68 -5.55 7.77 17.24
CA LEU A 68 -5.72 8.99 18.05
C LEU A 68 -6.56 10.06 17.34
N ALA A 69 -6.23 10.38 16.07
CA ALA A 69 -6.92 11.45 15.33
C ALA A 69 -8.15 10.93 14.57
N GLY A 70 -8.18 9.62 14.30
CA GLY A 70 -9.24 8.98 13.54
C GLY A 70 -9.06 9.09 12.02
N ILE A 71 -9.68 8.17 11.32
CA ILE A 71 -9.51 7.94 9.88
C ILE A 71 -9.99 9.14 9.05
N ARG A 72 -11.15 9.71 9.42
CA ARG A 72 -11.74 10.87 8.73
C ARG A 72 -10.79 12.07 8.69
N SER A 73 -10.13 12.38 9.82
CA SER A 73 -9.19 13.51 9.92
C SER A 73 -7.96 13.31 9.02
N ILE A 74 -7.45 12.09 8.92
CA ILE A 74 -6.31 11.75 8.06
C ILE A 74 -6.70 11.92 6.59
N LEU A 75 -7.88 11.46 6.19
CA LEU A 75 -8.35 11.59 4.81
C LEU A 75 -8.64 13.05 4.41
N LEU A 76 -9.17 13.84 5.32
CA LEU A 76 -9.30 15.29 5.12
C LEU A 76 -7.94 15.95 4.92
N PHE A 77 -6.97 15.63 5.78
CA PHE A 77 -5.60 16.14 5.65
C PHE A 77 -5.01 15.76 4.28
N TYR A 78 -5.14 14.51 3.86
CA TYR A 78 -4.66 14.08 2.54
C TYR A 78 -5.38 14.79 1.39
N SER A 79 -6.68 14.99 1.48
CA SER A 79 -7.45 15.72 0.46
C SER A 79 -6.96 17.17 0.29
N PHE A 80 -6.72 17.88 1.40
CA PHE A 80 -6.19 19.25 1.35
C PHE A 80 -4.76 19.31 0.85
N THR A 81 -3.89 18.40 1.28
CA THR A 81 -2.50 18.36 0.79
C THR A 81 -2.42 18.00 -0.68
N SER A 82 -3.35 17.18 -1.20
CA SER A 82 -3.44 16.87 -2.63
C SER A 82 -3.83 18.10 -3.44
N ILE A 83 -4.76 18.93 -2.99
CA ILE A 83 -5.11 20.19 -3.63
C ILE A 83 -3.90 21.14 -3.63
N LEU A 84 -3.19 21.25 -2.52
CA LEU A 84 -1.98 22.08 -2.40
C LEU A 84 -0.88 21.60 -3.35
N TYR A 85 -0.66 20.31 -3.43
CA TYR A 85 0.33 19.69 -4.34
C TYR A 85 0.00 19.99 -5.80
N LEU A 86 -1.27 19.85 -6.21
CA LEU A 86 -1.73 20.20 -7.54
C LEU A 86 -1.55 21.68 -7.87
N SER A 87 -1.89 22.55 -6.94
CA SER A 87 -1.71 23.99 -7.09
C SER A 87 -0.24 24.35 -7.26
N SER A 88 0.67 23.65 -6.57
CA SER A 88 2.12 23.89 -6.67
C SER A 88 2.67 23.57 -8.06
N ILE A 89 2.09 22.61 -8.78
CA ILE A 89 2.48 22.29 -10.16
C ILE A 89 2.10 23.44 -11.12
N ILE A 90 0.91 24.03 -10.95
CA ILE A 90 0.53 25.20 -11.74
C ILE A 90 1.52 26.35 -11.51
N VAL A 91 1.98 26.51 -10.26
CA VAL A 91 3.00 27.52 -9.91
C VAL A 91 4.34 27.21 -10.60
N VAL A 92 4.74 25.92 -10.69
CA VAL A 92 5.95 25.53 -11.46
C VAL A 92 5.80 25.90 -12.92
N TYR A 93 4.68 25.57 -13.58
CA TYR A 93 4.46 25.89 -14.99
C TYR A 93 4.44 27.40 -15.30
N GLN A 94 4.01 28.24 -14.35
CA GLN A 94 3.90 29.67 -14.56
C GLN A 94 5.09 30.49 -14.09
N TYR A 95 5.80 30.03 -13.05
CA TYR A 95 6.79 30.84 -12.33
C TYR A 95 8.12 30.13 -12.06
N ASP A 96 8.31 28.89 -12.51
CA ASP A 96 9.54 28.08 -12.29
C ASP A 96 9.94 27.91 -10.80
N HIS A 97 8.96 27.95 -9.88
CA HIS A 97 9.22 27.83 -8.44
C HIS A 97 9.24 26.38 -7.95
N TYR A 98 10.34 25.71 -8.19
CA TYR A 98 10.55 24.27 -7.87
C TYR A 98 10.61 23.96 -6.38
N THR A 99 11.21 24.82 -5.56
CA THR A 99 11.35 24.60 -4.09
C THR A 99 9.98 24.47 -3.42
N PHE A 100 9.01 25.29 -3.82
CA PHE A 100 7.65 25.23 -3.31
C PHE A 100 6.98 23.91 -3.69
N HIS A 101 7.16 23.45 -4.92
CA HIS A 101 6.63 22.18 -5.40
C HIS A 101 7.24 21.01 -4.63
N THR A 102 8.57 20.97 -4.43
CA THR A 102 9.25 19.92 -3.66
C THR A 102 8.71 19.83 -2.23
N ALA A 103 8.52 20.96 -1.56
CA ALA A 103 7.94 20.99 -0.22
C ALA A 103 6.50 20.43 -0.20
N CYS A 104 5.66 20.84 -1.17
CA CYS A 104 4.29 20.32 -1.31
C CYS A 104 4.27 18.83 -1.62
N ASN A 105 5.20 18.33 -2.45
CA ASN A 105 5.33 16.90 -2.76
C ASN A 105 5.69 16.07 -1.53
N ILE A 106 6.64 16.52 -0.72
CA ILE A 106 7.02 15.84 0.55
C ILE A 106 5.84 15.75 1.50
N ILE A 107 5.12 16.86 1.72
CA ILE A 107 3.95 16.90 2.62
C ILE A 107 2.83 16.00 2.08
N ASN A 108 2.55 16.06 0.77
CA ASN A 108 1.52 15.24 0.14
C ASN A 108 1.88 13.75 0.16
N SER A 109 3.15 13.40 0.02
CA SER A 109 3.62 12.01 0.13
C SER A 109 3.40 11.46 1.54
N ALA A 110 3.75 12.22 2.57
CA ALA A 110 3.45 11.85 3.96
C ALA A 110 1.93 11.64 4.17
N ALA A 111 1.12 12.57 3.69
CA ALA A 111 -0.33 12.49 3.82
C ALA A 111 -0.95 11.30 3.06
N TYR A 112 -0.41 10.97 1.88
CA TYR A 112 -0.80 9.79 1.11
C TYR A 112 -0.55 8.51 1.90
N ASP A 113 0.66 8.33 2.43
CA ASP A 113 1.02 7.13 3.17
C ASP A 113 0.19 6.98 4.46
N LEU A 114 -0.04 8.08 5.18
CA LEU A 114 -0.95 8.12 6.33
C LEU A 114 -2.38 7.71 5.93
N SER A 115 -2.88 8.24 4.81
CA SER A 115 -4.23 7.94 4.32
C SER A 115 -4.35 6.47 3.90
N ARG A 116 -3.31 5.93 3.30
CA ARG A 116 -3.25 4.53 2.86
C ARG A 116 -3.27 3.58 4.06
N VAL A 117 -2.47 3.85 5.10
CA VAL A 117 -2.52 3.09 6.36
C VAL A 117 -3.93 3.16 6.97
N ALA A 118 -4.49 4.36 7.12
CA ALA A 118 -5.82 4.56 7.70
C ALA A 118 -6.92 3.80 6.92
N THR A 119 -6.86 3.83 5.59
CA THR A 119 -7.85 3.16 4.74
C THR A 119 -7.73 1.65 4.80
N LEU A 120 -6.51 1.11 4.73
CA LEU A 120 -6.28 -0.33 4.85
C LEU A 120 -6.71 -0.88 6.20
N VAL A 121 -6.56 -0.11 7.27
CA VAL A 121 -7.11 -0.47 8.60
C VAL A 121 -8.62 -0.67 8.54
N VAL A 122 -9.35 0.23 7.87
CA VAL A 122 -10.81 0.10 7.68
C VAL A 122 -11.16 -1.11 6.83
N VAL A 123 -10.45 -1.29 5.72
CA VAL A 123 -10.67 -2.40 4.79
C VAL A 123 -10.47 -3.77 5.47
N LEU A 124 -9.53 -3.86 6.43
CA LEU A 124 -9.29 -5.09 7.18
C LEU A 124 -10.22 -5.27 8.38
N ALA A 125 -10.67 -4.17 9.01
CA ALA A 125 -11.44 -4.25 10.26
C ALA A 125 -12.97 -4.23 10.07
N TYR A 126 -13.50 -3.55 9.04
CA TYR A 126 -14.96 -3.37 8.88
C TYR A 126 -15.66 -4.59 8.30
N PRO A 127 -15.13 -5.28 7.27
CA PRO A 127 -15.82 -6.43 6.68
C PRO A 127 -15.86 -7.63 7.63
N ASN A 128 -16.91 -8.44 7.46
CA ASN A 128 -16.94 -9.77 8.07
C ASN A 128 -15.88 -10.67 7.44
N GLU A 129 -15.43 -11.70 8.17
CA GLU A 129 -14.41 -12.65 7.73
C GLU A 129 -14.65 -13.25 6.34
N ARG A 130 -15.92 -13.50 5.98
CA ARG A 130 -16.32 -14.08 4.69
C ARG A 130 -16.15 -13.14 3.51
N TRP A 131 -16.04 -11.82 3.75
CA TRP A 131 -15.97 -10.78 2.73
C TRP A 131 -14.67 -9.98 2.78
N LYS A 132 -13.78 -10.33 3.70
CA LYS A 132 -12.55 -9.56 3.95
C LYS A 132 -11.61 -9.55 2.74
N ALA A 133 -11.39 -10.71 2.11
CA ALA A 133 -10.52 -10.79 0.94
C ALA A 133 -11.12 -10.04 -0.25
N ARG A 134 -12.44 -10.15 -0.48
CA ARG A 134 -13.11 -9.38 -1.55
C ARG A 134 -13.07 -7.89 -1.31
N ALA A 135 -13.31 -7.44 -0.08
CA ALA A 135 -13.23 -6.02 0.27
C ALA A 135 -11.82 -5.47 0.03
N LEU A 136 -10.79 -6.21 0.46
CA LEU A 136 -9.40 -5.85 0.22
C LEU A 136 -9.06 -5.82 -1.27
N ALA A 137 -9.48 -6.84 -2.02
CA ALA A 137 -9.26 -6.89 -3.46
C ALA A 137 -9.96 -5.73 -4.17
N THR A 138 -11.25 -5.49 -3.88
CA THR A 138 -12.01 -4.39 -4.48
C THR A 138 -11.32 -3.04 -4.22
N PHE A 139 -10.85 -2.83 -3.00
CA PHE A 139 -10.14 -1.62 -2.62
C PHE A 139 -8.83 -1.44 -3.42
N LEU A 140 -7.98 -2.46 -3.47
CA LEU A 140 -6.71 -2.40 -4.21
C LEU A 140 -6.93 -2.27 -5.73
N ILE A 141 -7.97 -2.92 -6.29
CA ILE A 141 -8.32 -2.75 -7.70
C ILE A 141 -8.70 -1.31 -8.01
N LEU A 142 -9.53 -0.68 -7.18
CA LEU A 142 -9.92 0.71 -7.37
C LEU A 142 -8.72 1.66 -7.25
N GLU A 143 -7.79 1.41 -6.32
CA GLU A 143 -6.54 2.15 -6.19
C GLU A 143 -5.67 2.01 -7.44
N TYR A 144 -5.45 0.78 -7.91
CA TYR A 144 -4.63 0.51 -9.11
C TYR A 144 -5.29 1.01 -10.39
N PHE A 145 -6.61 0.88 -10.50
CA PHE A 145 -7.37 1.46 -11.61
C PHE A 145 -7.22 2.97 -11.67
N ALA A 146 -7.29 3.66 -10.52
CA ALA A 146 -7.07 5.09 -10.45
C ALA A 146 -5.65 5.47 -10.93
N MET A 147 -4.63 4.70 -10.53
CA MET A 147 -3.25 4.90 -10.99
C MET A 147 -3.12 4.69 -12.51
N THR A 148 -3.69 3.61 -13.03
CA THR A 148 -3.67 3.29 -14.47
C THR A 148 -4.34 4.40 -15.28
N MET A 149 -5.51 4.89 -14.84
CA MET A 149 -6.22 5.98 -15.50
C MET A 149 -5.38 7.26 -15.54
N GLY A 150 -4.72 7.62 -14.44
CA GLY A 150 -3.82 8.78 -14.41
C GLY A 150 -2.70 8.68 -15.44
N ASN A 151 -2.06 7.52 -15.55
CA ASN A 151 -0.99 7.27 -16.54
C ASN A 151 -1.52 7.27 -17.98
N ILE A 152 -2.69 6.68 -18.26
CA ILE A 152 -3.30 6.69 -19.62
C ILE A 152 -3.63 8.12 -20.06
N ILE A 153 -4.19 8.95 -19.17
CA ILE A 153 -4.46 10.36 -19.46
C ILE A 153 -3.15 11.09 -19.77
N ALA A 154 -2.09 10.84 -19.00
CA ALA A 154 -0.78 11.44 -19.24
C ALA A 154 -0.22 11.10 -20.62
N ILE A 155 -0.35 9.83 -21.07
CA ILE A 155 0.07 9.41 -22.42
C ILE A 155 -0.73 10.14 -23.49
N SER A 156 -2.05 10.21 -23.35
CA SER A 156 -2.93 10.82 -24.36
C SER A 156 -2.70 12.33 -24.52
N ASP A 157 -2.20 12.99 -23.48
CA ASP A 157 -2.07 14.44 -23.40
C ASP A 157 -0.64 14.95 -23.71
N HIS A 158 0.20 14.09 -24.28
CA HIS A 158 1.61 14.40 -24.55
C HIS A 158 1.85 15.48 -25.63
N SER A 159 0.79 15.97 -26.30
CA SER A 159 0.91 16.72 -27.56
C SER A 159 1.24 18.22 -27.41
N SER A 160 0.97 18.87 -26.28
CA SER A 160 1.27 20.30 -26.08
C SER A 160 1.31 20.72 -24.60
N GLU A 161 2.13 21.73 -24.30
CA GLU A 161 2.24 22.32 -22.96
C GLU A 161 0.89 22.91 -22.46
N ASN A 162 0.12 23.53 -23.35
CA ASN A 162 -1.22 24.05 -23.04
C ASN A 162 -2.20 22.93 -22.67
N SER A 163 -2.11 21.76 -23.30
CA SER A 163 -2.95 20.62 -22.99
C SER A 163 -2.69 20.12 -21.58
N ARG A 164 -1.41 19.98 -21.18
CA ARG A 164 -1.02 19.57 -19.81
C ARG A 164 -1.54 20.52 -18.74
N LEU A 165 -1.50 21.83 -18.99
CA LEU A 165 -2.07 22.81 -18.05
C LEU A 165 -3.58 22.62 -17.90
N HIS A 166 -4.32 22.43 -18.99
CA HIS A 166 -5.76 22.16 -18.94
C HIS A 166 -6.09 20.87 -18.19
N SER A 167 -5.36 19.79 -18.43
CA SER A 167 -5.52 18.52 -17.71
C SER A 167 -5.19 18.67 -16.22
N THR A 168 -4.17 19.46 -15.87
CA THR A 168 -3.84 19.77 -14.48
C THR A 168 -4.96 20.56 -13.78
N ILE A 169 -5.55 21.55 -14.48
CA ILE A 169 -6.69 22.32 -13.94
C ILE A 169 -7.92 21.42 -13.77
N ALA A 170 -8.24 20.57 -14.75
CA ALA A 170 -9.34 19.62 -14.64
C ALA A 170 -9.14 18.65 -13.47
N ALA A 171 -7.92 18.15 -13.29
CA ALA A 171 -7.53 17.31 -12.17
C ALA A 171 -7.68 18.05 -10.82
N LEU A 172 -7.30 19.32 -10.75
CA LEU A 172 -7.51 20.15 -9.56
C LEU A 172 -8.99 20.30 -9.22
N CYS A 173 -9.85 20.54 -10.21
CA CYS A 173 -11.30 20.60 -10.00
C CYS A 173 -11.84 19.29 -9.44
N LEU A 174 -11.39 18.14 -9.94
CA LEU A 174 -11.78 16.84 -9.42
C LEU A 174 -11.25 16.62 -7.99
N ALA A 175 -10.00 17.00 -7.71
CA ALA A 175 -9.42 16.88 -6.37
C ALA A 175 -10.17 17.73 -5.33
N CYS A 176 -10.72 18.90 -5.72
CA CYS A 176 -11.54 19.74 -4.87
C CYS A 176 -12.85 19.06 -4.39
N LEU A 177 -13.29 17.98 -5.04
CA LEU A 177 -14.42 17.19 -4.57
C LEU A 177 -14.04 16.23 -3.43
N SER A 178 -12.76 15.84 -3.31
CA SER A 178 -12.32 14.85 -2.35
C SER A 178 -12.55 15.23 -0.88
N PRO A 179 -12.38 16.49 -0.40
CA PRO A 179 -12.69 16.88 0.97
C PRO A 179 -14.17 16.68 1.32
N PHE A 180 -15.08 16.96 0.38
CA PHE A 180 -16.51 16.77 0.60
C PHE A 180 -16.87 15.30 0.79
N VAL A 181 -16.27 14.42 -0.01
CA VAL A 181 -16.44 12.97 0.16
C VAL A 181 -15.82 12.51 1.49
N ALA A 182 -14.63 13.01 1.85
CA ALA A 182 -13.99 12.68 3.12
C ALA A 182 -14.82 13.15 4.34
N VAL A 183 -15.50 14.30 4.26
CA VAL A 183 -16.43 14.76 5.30
C VAL A 183 -17.64 13.83 5.43
N ALA A 184 -18.09 13.22 4.34
CA ALA A 184 -19.21 12.28 4.34
C ALA A 184 -18.85 10.91 4.96
N ILE A 185 -17.59 10.64 5.30
CA ILE A 185 -17.22 9.39 5.97
C ILE A 185 -17.65 9.43 7.43
N ALA A 186 -18.41 8.41 7.85
CA ALA A 186 -18.88 8.31 9.22
C ALA A 186 -17.72 8.07 10.21
N PRO A 187 -17.79 8.61 11.43
CA PRO A 187 -16.87 8.25 12.50
C PRO A 187 -16.90 6.74 12.76
N THR A 188 -15.75 6.18 13.13
CA THR A 188 -15.60 4.72 13.30
C THR A 188 -16.54 4.10 14.33
N HIS A 189 -16.94 4.87 15.35
CA HIS A 189 -17.84 4.42 16.41
C HIS A 189 -19.31 4.34 15.97
N ASP A 190 -19.69 4.99 14.86
CA ASP A 190 -21.04 4.97 14.30
C ASP A 190 -21.23 3.83 13.30
N VAL A 191 -20.14 3.18 12.90
CA VAL A 191 -20.21 2.09 11.90
C VAL A 191 -20.65 0.80 12.56
N VAL A 192 -21.70 0.22 12.00
CA VAL A 192 -22.30 -1.03 12.48
C VAL A 192 -22.01 -2.14 11.49
N ARG A 193 -21.32 -3.19 11.94
CA ARG A 193 -21.10 -4.40 11.13
C ARG A 193 -22.43 -5.08 10.79
N ASN A 194 -22.44 -5.86 9.71
CA ASN A 194 -23.65 -6.58 9.25
C ASN A 194 -24.24 -7.55 10.30
N ASN A 195 -23.45 -7.91 11.33
CA ASN A 195 -23.90 -8.72 12.47
C ASN A 195 -24.45 -7.88 13.65
N GLY A 196 -24.64 -6.57 13.46
CA GLY A 196 -25.17 -5.66 14.49
C GLY A 196 -24.15 -5.23 15.55
N VAL A 197 -22.89 -5.62 15.43
CA VAL A 197 -21.83 -5.24 16.38
C VAL A 197 -21.27 -3.87 16.01
N TYR A 198 -21.28 -2.93 16.97
CA TYR A 198 -20.61 -1.64 16.82
C TYR A 198 -19.09 -1.81 16.90
N LEU A 199 -18.37 -1.03 16.09
CA LEU A 199 -16.92 -0.94 16.18
C LEU A 199 -16.54 0.01 17.32
N ILE A 200 -16.39 -0.53 18.53
CA ILE A 200 -16.05 0.27 19.70
C ILE A 200 -14.57 0.68 19.61
N ALA A 201 -14.32 1.90 19.18
CA ALA A 201 -13.00 2.51 19.27
C ALA A 201 -12.78 3.01 20.72
N ARG A 202 -12.16 2.22 21.56
CA ARG A 202 -11.76 2.66 22.91
C ARG A 202 -10.74 3.79 22.79
N LYS A 203 -10.96 4.93 23.47
CA LYS A 203 -9.95 6.00 23.54
C LYS A 203 -8.67 5.45 24.18
N THR A 204 -7.53 5.67 23.52
CA THR A 204 -6.21 5.29 24.04
C THR A 204 -5.33 6.52 24.19
N THR A 205 -4.32 6.42 25.05
CA THR A 205 -3.30 7.46 25.16
C THR A 205 -2.12 7.11 24.22
N LEU A 206 -1.36 8.12 23.81
CA LEU A 206 -0.15 7.92 23.01
C LEU A 206 0.82 6.92 23.66
N ARG A 207 0.95 7.01 24.99
CA ARG A 207 1.81 6.12 25.78
C ARG A 207 1.37 4.66 25.67
N ASP A 208 0.08 4.41 25.73
CA ASP A 208 -0.47 3.05 25.61
C ASP A 208 -0.27 2.50 24.18
N GLU A 209 -0.46 3.36 23.16
CA GLU A 209 -0.22 2.93 21.77
C GLU A 209 1.25 2.59 21.52
N ILE A 210 2.19 3.37 22.02
CA ILE A 210 3.64 3.07 21.93
C ILE A 210 3.93 1.74 22.62
N LYS A 211 3.42 1.54 23.84
CA LYS A 211 3.64 0.30 24.59
C LYS A 211 3.10 -0.93 23.85
N GLU A 212 1.88 -0.83 23.31
CA GLU A 212 1.26 -1.93 22.58
C GLU A 212 1.94 -2.18 21.21
N THR A 213 2.46 -1.13 20.57
CA THR A 213 3.26 -1.27 19.34
C THR A 213 4.58 -2.00 19.62
N ILE A 214 5.28 -1.64 20.70
CA ILE A 214 6.49 -2.36 21.13
C ILE A 214 6.16 -3.83 21.48
N ARG A 215 5.00 -4.06 22.10
CA ARG A 215 4.53 -5.43 22.41
C ARG A 215 4.26 -6.25 21.15
N LEU A 216 3.80 -5.61 20.06
CA LEU A 216 3.60 -6.28 18.77
C LEU A 216 4.91 -6.89 18.26
N PHE A 217 6.05 -6.19 18.40
CA PHE A 217 7.36 -6.70 17.98
C PHE A 217 7.89 -7.84 18.87
N LYS A 218 7.26 -8.11 20.03
CA LYS A 218 7.53 -9.31 20.82
C LYS A 218 6.71 -10.52 20.35
N ASN A 219 5.74 -10.31 19.45
CA ASN A 219 4.94 -11.39 18.90
C ASN A 219 5.72 -12.13 17.82
N LYS A 220 5.91 -13.46 18.01
CA LYS A 220 6.63 -14.31 17.05
C LYS A 220 6.11 -14.26 15.62
N TYR A 221 4.80 -14.10 15.43
CA TYR A 221 4.20 -14.01 14.10
C TYR A 221 4.54 -12.71 13.41
N MET A 222 4.57 -11.61 14.16
CA MET A 222 5.03 -10.33 13.64
C MET A 222 6.50 -10.40 13.20
N LEU A 223 7.36 -10.98 14.04
CA LEU A 223 8.78 -11.15 13.70
C LEU A 223 8.98 -12.02 12.46
N LEU A 224 8.19 -13.08 12.30
CA LEU A 224 8.24 -13.95 11.12
C LEU A 224 7.67 -13.28 9.85
N LEU A 225 6.83 -12.24 9.98
CA LEU A 225 6.33 -11.47 8.85
C LEU A 225 7.35 -10.42 8.36
N LEU A 226 8.27 -9.93 9.21
CA LEU A 226 9.22 -8.88 8.84
C LEU A 226 10.07 -9.22 7.59
N PRO A 227 10.65 -10.42 7.44
CA PRO A 227 11.38 -10.77 6.22
C PRO A 227 10.52 -10.64 4.96
N TYR A 228 9.27 -11.09 5.01
CA TYR A 228 8.36 -10.99 3.89
C TYR A 228 8.04 -9.53 3.52
N MET A 229 7.80 -8.69 4.53
CA MET A 229 7.52 -7.27 4.33
C MET A 229 8.70 -6.53 3.70
N PHE A 230 9.93 -6.92 4.03
CA PHE A 230 11.16 -6.27 3.60
C PHE A 230 11.69 -6.79 2.25
N CYS A 231 11.77 -8.12 2.09
CA CYS A 231 12.56 -8.73 1.02
C CYS A 231 12.01 -8.48 -0.38
N TYR A 232 10.69 -8.47 -0.55
CA TYR A 232 10.12 -8.25 -1.89
C TYR A 232 10.27 -6.79 -2.35
N PRO A 233 9.93 -5.77 -1.55
CA PRO A 233 10.19 -4.38 -1.94
C PRO A 233 11.68 -4.08 -2.14
N PHE A 234 12.54 -4.71 -1.34
CA PHE A 234 13.99 -4.64 -1.53
C PHE A 234 14.41 -5.23 -2.89
N LEU A 235 13.91 -6.41 -3.24
CA LEU A 235 14.15 -7.02 -4.55
C LEU A 235 13.65 -6.10 -5.68
N PHE A 236 12.46 -5.53 -5.55
CA PHE A 236 11.90 -4.60 -6.52
C PHE A 236 12.79 -3.35 -6.64
N GLY A 237 13.25 -2.78 -5.54
CA GLY A 237 14.17 -1.64 -5.52
C GLY A 237 15.50 -1.95 -6.20
N VAL A 238 16.11 -3.09 -5.89
CA VAL A 238 17.36 -3.54 -6.55
C VAL A 238 17.15 -3.85 -8.03
N ALA A 239 15.99 -4.39 -8.39
CA ALA A 239 15.63 -4.72 -9.76
C ALA A 239 15.18 -3.50 -10.59
N TYR A 240 14.93 -2.37 -9.93
CA TYR A 240 14.40 -1.17 -10.55
C TYR A 240 15.28 -0.69 -11.70
N ILE A 241 14.66 -0.50 -12.86
CA ILE A 241 15.29 0.14 -14.01
C ILE A 241 14.95 1.62 -13.93
N PRO A 242 15.97 2.50 -13.86
CA PRO A 242 15.76 3.91 -13.50
C PRO A 242 14.82 4.70 -14.41
N PHE A 243 14.63 4.25 -15.65
CA PHE A 243 13.90 5.02 -16.67
C PHE A 243 12.92 4.15 -17.47
N PRO A 244 11.84 3.63 -16.85
CA PRO A 244 10.81 2.98 -17.63
C PRO A 244 10.08 4.04 -18.48
N ASN A 245 9.80 3.70 -19.75
CA ASN A 245 8.86 4.51 -20.53
C ASN A 245 7.46 4.42 -19.89
N ILE A 246 6.59 5.40 -20.20
CA ILE A 246 5.26 5.47 -19.58
C ILE A 246 4.39 4.26 -19.91
N GLU A 247 4.55 3.64 -21.07
CA GLU A 247 3.85 2.43 -21.50
C GLU A 247 4.19 1.25 -20.58
N ALA A 248 5.45 1.11 -20.19
CA ALA A 248 5.88 0.09 -19.24
C ALA A 248 5.28 0.32 -17.85
N ILE A 249 5.14 1.58 -17.41
CA ILE A 249 4.46 1.93 -16.16
C ILE A 249 2.97 1.57 -16.23
N VAL A 250 2.29 1.84 -17.35
CA VAL A 250 0.89 1.44 -17.55
C VAL A 250 0.75 -0.07 -17.50
N LEU A 251 1.65 -0.82 -18.15
CA LEU A 251 1.63 -2.29 -18.11
C LEU A 251 1.88 -2.83 -16.70
N TYR A 252 2.76 -2.20 -15.93
CA TYR A 252 2.96 -2.51 -14.52
C TYR A 252 1.66 -2.32 -13.72
N ASP A 253 0.98 -1.19 -13.88
CA ASP A 253 -0.27 -0.91 -13.18
C ASP A 253 -1.41 -1.83 -13.65
N VAL A 254 -1.48 -2.19 -14.93
CA VAL A 254 -2.41 -3.20 -15.47
C VAL A 254 -2.12 -4.57 -14.85
N GLY A 255 -0.85 -4.96 -14.73
CA GLY A 255 -0.45 -6.19 -14.05
C GLY A 255 -0.95 -6.24 -12.60
N ARG A 256 -0.94 -5.11 -11.89
CA ARG A 256 -1.47 -5.01 -10.51
C ARG A 256 -2.97 -5.29 -10.41
N LEU A 257 -3.75 -5.03 -11.45
CA LEU A 257 -5.20 -5.30 -11.48
C LEU A 257 -5.56 -6.80 -11.43
N ILE A 258 -4.63 -7.69 -11.78
CA ILE A 258 -4.83 -9.15 -11.75
C ILE A 258 -5.03 -9.71 -10.33
N VAL A 259 -4.79 -8.91 -9.30
CA VAL A 259 -5.06 -9.28 -7.87
C VAL A 259 -6.47 -9.87 -7.65
N VAL A 260 -7.43 -9.50 -8.50
CA VAL A 260 -8.80 -10.08 -8.46
C VAL A 260 -8.78 -11.60 -8.49
N PHE A 261 -7.92 -12.19 -9.30
CA PHE A 261 -7.86 -13.65 -9.44
C PHE A 261 -7.34 -14.32 -8.17
N THR A 262 -6.37 -13.72 -7.52
CA THR A 262 -5.85 -14.24 -6.23
C THR A 262 -6.87 -14.09 -5.11
N SER A 263 -7.69 -13.02 -5.15
CA SER A 263 -8.72 -12.77 -4.16
C SER A 263 -9.84 -13.81 -4.14
N GLN A 264 -10.23 -14.30 -5.32
CA GLN A 264 -11.28 -15.32 -5.43
C GLN A 264 -10.89 -16.62 -4.74
N MET A 265 -9.61 -16.99 -4.78
CA MET A 265 -9.11 -18.20 -4.09
C MET A 265 -9.22 -18.09 -2.58
N LEU A 266 -9.13 -16.89 -2.02
CA LEU A 266 -9.15 -16.67 -0.57
C LEU A 266 -10.56 -16.64 0.03
N ASP A 267 -11.58 -16.33 -0.77
CA ASP A 267 -12.99 -16.33 -0.33
C ASP A 267 -13.74 -17.64 -0.64
N VAL A 268 -13.08 -18.61 -1.27
CA VAL A 268 -13.68 -19.89 -1.59
C VAL A 268 -13.95 -20.69 -0.31
N GLN A 269 -15.22 -21.06 -0.07
CA GLN A 269 -15.66 -21.65 1.21
C GLN A 269 -15.44 -23.17 1.32
N TRP A 270 -15.10 -23.86 0.22
CA TRP A 270 -14.90 -25.32 0.24
C TRP A 270 -13.59 -25.77 0.90
N ALA A 271 -12.63 -24.86 1.07
CA ALA A 271 -11.34 -25.15 1.67
C ALA A 271 -11.17 -24.48 3.03
N SER A 272 -10.41 -25.10 3.93
CA SER A 272 -10.03 -24.48 5.20
C SER A 272 -9.25 -23.18 4.98
N ARG A 273 -9.33 -22.27 5.93
CA ARG A 273 -8.65 -20.97 5.86
C ARG A 273 -7.13 -21.14 5.67
N ARG A 274 -6.56 -22.12 6.35
CA ARG A 274 -5.15 -22.51 6.20
C ARG A 274 -4.84 -22.98 4.78
N THR A 275 -5.65 -23.87 4.22
CA THR A 275 -5.46 -24.38 2.85
C THR A 275 -5.51 -23.26 1.83
N ARG A 276 -6.49 -22.35 1.95
CA ARG A 276 -6.60 -21.16 1.08
C ARG A 276 -5.37 -20.26 1.19
N GLY A 277 -4.88 -20.05 2.40
CA GLY A 277 -3.65 -19.28 2.64
C GLY A 277 -2.42 -19.93 2.00
N LEU A 278 -2.27 -21.25 2.06
CA LEU A 278 -1.17 -21.99 1.45
C LEU A 278 -1.25 -21.95 -0.09
N MET A 279 -2.44 -22.09 -0.66
CA MET A 279 -2.62 -21.96 -2.13
C MET A 279 -2.28 -20.55 -2.62
N ALA A 280 -2.72 -19.51 -1.91
CA ALA A 280 -2.40 -18.12 -2.26
C ALA A 280 -0.90 -17.82 -2.11
N LEU A 281 -0.24 -18.40 -1.08
CA LEU A 281 1.21 -18.32 -0.93
C LEU A 281 1.94 -18.93 -2.13
N LEU A 282 1.51 -20.11 -2.56
CA LEU A 282 2.08 -20.78 -3.73
C LEU A 282 1.93 -19.90 -5.00
N VAL A 283 0.73 -19.40 -5.26
CA VAL A 283 0.46 -18.54 -6.43
C VAL A 283 1.32 -17.26 -6.38
N THR A 284 1.38 -16.59 -5.22
CA THR A 284 2.20 -15.40 -5.01
C THR A 284 3.69 -15.71 -5.24
N SER A 285 4.20 -16.83 -4.73
CA SER A 285 5.60 -17.22 -4.92
C SER A 285 5.93 -17.54 -6.39
N ILE A 286 5.01 -18.14 -7.13
CA ILE A 286 5.15 -18.37 -8.57
C ILE A 286 5.26 -17.04 -9.33
N PHE A 287 4.38 -16.07 -9.07
CA PHE A 287 4.43 -14.76 -9.72
C PHE A 287 5.71 -13.99 -9.38
N CYS A 288 6.16 -14.02 -8.13
CA CYS A 288 7.41 -13.39 -7.72
C CYS A 288 8.62 -14.05 -8.37
N THR A 289 8.63 -15.37 -8.48
CA THR A 289 9.71 -16.12 -9.16
C THR A 289 9.74 -15.80 -10.64
N ALA A 290 8.58 -15.80 -11.32
CA ALA A 290 8.48 -15.46 -12.73
C ALA A 290 8.96 -14.03 -13.02
N SER A 291 8.50 -13.06 -12.23
CA SER A 291 8.94 -11.66 -12.30
C SER A 291 10.46 -11.54 -12.10
N SER A 292 11.01 -12.22 -11.12
CA SER A 292 12.45 -12.19 -10.83
C SER A 292 13.28 -12.79 -11.96
N ILE A 293 12.85 -13.92 -12.55
CA ILE A 293 13.52 -14.54 -13.68
C ILE A 293 13.50 -13.60 -14.89
N LEU A 294 12.35 -13.00 -15.22
CA LEU A 294 12.24 -12.05 -16.32
C LEU A 294 13.16 -10.84 -16.10
N THR A 295 13.22 -10.31 -14.89
CA THR A 295 14.13 -9.20 -14.53
C THR A 295 15.61 -9.61 -14.73
N ILE A 296 16.00 -10.81 -14.31
CA ILE A 296 17.36 -11.32 -14.48
C ILE A 296 17.68 -11.50 -15.97
N VAL A 297 16.76 -12.10 -16.75
CA VAL A 297 16.93 -12.28 -18.19
C VAL A 297 17.06 -10.94 -18.91
N MET A 298 16.18 -9.99 -18.58
CA MET A 298 16.23 -8.65 -19.15
C MET A 298 17.55 -7.94 -18.82
N ARG A 299 18.03 -8.01 -17.59
CA ARG A 299 19.33 -7.42 -17.22
C ARG A 299 20.50 -8.06 -17.96
N ARG A 300 20.47 -9.37 -18.17
CA ARG A 300 21.50 -10.06 -18.98
C ARG A 300 21.47 -9.63 -20.44
N ALA A 301 20.29 -9.57 -21.04
CA ALA A 301 20.12 -9.10 -22.42
C ALA A 301 20.64 -7.65 -22.58
N HIS A 302 20.40 -6.80 -21.60
CA HIS A 302 20.93 -5.44 -21.53
C HIS A 302 22.46 -5.37 -21.44
N MET A 303 23.10 -6.37 -20.82
CA MET A 303 24.56 -6.39 -20.67
C MET A 303 25.30 -6.85 -21.92
N ASP A 304 24.67 -7.68 -22.76
CA ASP A 304 25.22 -8.03 -24.08
C ASP A 304 25.21 -6.82 -25.03
N LEU A 305 24.40 -5.80 -24.73
CA LEU A 305 24.42 -4.50 -25.38
C LEU A 305 25.55 -3.61 -24.81
N SER A 306 26.76 -4.12 -24.69
CA SER A 306 27.98 -3.51 -24.12
C SER A 306 28.44 -2.20 -24.79
N GLY A 307 27.53 -1.46 -25.38
CA GLY A 307 27.74 -0.15 -25.99
C GLY A 307 27.70 1.04 -25.04
N ILE A 308 27.23 0.88 -23.80
CA ILE A 308 27.21 1.99 -22.83
C ILE A 308 28.63 2.29 -22.36
N LYS A 309 29.16 3.42 -22.82
CA LYS A 309 30.45 3.90 -22.35
C LYS A 309 30.29 4.53 -20.96
N PRO A 310 31.25 4.30 -20.04
CA PRO A 310 31.23 4.94 -18.72
C PRO A 310 31.24 6.48 -18.74
N SER A 311 31.48 7.07 -19.91
CA SER A 311 31.52 8.52 -20.14
C SER A 311 30.17 9.11 -20.59
N TRP A 312 29.11 8.29 -20.72
CA TRP A 312 27.81 8.78 -21.18
C TRP A 312 27.12 9.58 -20.07
N GLY A 313 26.63 10.77 -20.43
CA GLY A 313 25.77 11.58 -19.59
C GLY A 313 24.35 10.97 -19.51
N GLU A 314 23.53 11.47 -18.58
CA GLU A 314 22.16 10.99 -18.34
C GLU A 314 21.26 11.02 -19.60
N THR A 315 21.45 12.01 -20.47
CA THR A 315 20.73 12.15 -21.75
C THR A 315 21.07 11.06 -22.77
N GLU A 316 22.33 10.60 -22.78
CA GLU A 316 22.78 9.52 -23.65
C GLU A 316 22.28 8.17 -23.17
N ILE A 317 22.20 7.96 -21.85
CA ILE A 317 21.60 6.79 -21.22
C ILE A 317 20.10 6.76 -21.50
N LEU A 318 19.41 7.89 -21.42
CA LEU A 318 17.97 7.99 -21.71
C LEU A 318 17.68 7.68 -23.20
N ALA A 319 18.46 8.23 -24.12
CA ALA A 319 18.35 7.92 -25.56
C ALA A 319 18.56 6.42 -25.83
N TYR A 320 19.53 5.80 -25.16
CA TYR A 320 19.82 4.39 -25.29
C TYR A 320 18.68 3.49 -24.72
N VAL A 321 18.08 3.88 -23.59
CA VAL A 321 16.91 3.16 -23.04
C VAL A 321 15.69 3.31 -23.96
N MET A 322 15.51 4.45 -24.60
CA MET A 322 14.49 4.64 -25.64
C MET A 322 14.74 3.79 -26.88
N ASP A 323 15.99 3.65 -27.32
CA ASP A 323 16.38 2.75 -28.41
C ASP A 323 16.06 1.27 -28.11
N ILE A 324 16.19 0.85 -26.84
CA ILE A 324 15.80 -0.48 -26.40
C ILE A 324 14.29 -0.67 -26.42
N ALA A 325 13.52 0.34 -26.05
CA ALA A 325 12.06 0.30 -26.16
C ALA A 325 11.59 0.11 -27.60
N LEU A 326 12.41 0.50 -28.59
CA LEU A 326 12.18 0.34 -30.01
C LEU A 326 12.85 -0.93 -30.60
N SER A 327 13.61 -1.69 -29.79
CA SER A 327 14.39 -2.86 -30.20
C SER A 327 13.62 -4.17 -30.08
N GLU A 328 14.23 -5.25 -30.52
CA GLU A 328 13.75 -6.64 -30.35
C GLU A 328 13.52 -7.06 -28.89
N TYR A 329 14.07 -6.31 -27.91
CA TYR A 329 13.91 -6.54 -26.47
C TYR A 329 12.68 -5.81 -25.86
N ALA A 330 11.96 -5.00 -26.61
CA ALA A 330 10.79 -4.26 -26.12
C ALA A 330 9.74 -5.21 -25.52
N ALA A 331 9.46 -6.33 -26.17
CA ALA A 331 8.51 -7.32 -25.67
C ALA A 331 8.93 -7.91 -24.31
N LEU A 332 10.22 -8.18 -24.14
CA LEU A 332 10.77 -8.68 -22.86
C LEU A 332 10.68 -7.62 -21.76
N MET A 333 10.96 -6.37 -22.07
CA MET A 333 10.83 -5.25 -21.16
C MET A 333 9.36 -5.10 -20.69
N TYR A 334 8.42 -5.03 -21.61
CA TYR A 334 7.00 -4.91 -21.30
C TYR A 334 6.47 -6.11 -20.50
N ALA A 335 6.89 -7.34 -20.84
CA ALA A 335 6.56 -8.52 -20.07
C ALA A 335 7.13 -8.43 -18.63
N THR A 336 8.36 -7.97 -18.47
CA THR A 336 9.01 -7.82 -17.16
C THR A 336 8.23 -6.85 -16.27
N TYR A 337 7.85 -5.68 -16.79
CA TYR A 337 7.05 -4.72 -16.04
C TYR A 337 5.65 -5.24 -15.70
N PHE A 338 4.98 -5.88 -16.64
CA PHE A 338 3.68 -6.49 -16.41
C PHE A 338 3.74 -7.54 -15.27
N PHE A 339 4.68 -8.49 -15.34
CA PHE A 339 4.83 -9.51 -14.29
C PHE A 339 5.34 -8.93 -12.97
N ALA A 340 6.12 -7.85 -12.99
CA ALA A 340 6.50 -7.13 -11.79
C ALA A 340 5.27 -6.49 -11.11
N GLY A 341 4.34 -5.94 -11.89
CA GLY A 341 3.05 -5.45 -11.38
C GLY A 341 2.21 -6.54 -10.75
N VAL A 342 2.05 -7.69 -11.44
CA VAL A 342 1.33 -8.87 -10.92
C VAL A 342 1.94 -9.34 -9.61
N ALA A 343 3.26 -9.47 -9.54
CA ALA A 343 3.96 -9.94 -8.35
C ALA A 343 3.82 -8.93 -7.20
N SER A 344 4.01 -7.62 -7.47
CA SER A 344 3.90 -6.56 -6.47
C SER A 344 2.54 -6.55 -5.80
N SER A 345 1.46 -6.54 -6.60
CA SER A 345 0.10 -6.54 -6.06
C SER A 345 -0.26 -7.83 -5.34
N SER A 346 0.25 -8.99 -5.82
CA SER A 346 0.04 -10.28 -5.15
C SER A 346 0.69 -10.32 -3.79
N VAL A 347 1.93 -9.83 -3.65
CA VAL A 347 2.65 -9.75 -2.37
C VAL A 347 1.93 -8.82 -1.41
N GLU A 348 1.53 -7.66 -1.88
CA GLU A 348 0.84 -6.67 -1.07
C GLU A 348 -0.52 -7.18 -0.58
N PHE A 349 -1.34 -7.68 -1.50
CA PHE A 349 -2.66 -8.24 -1.19
C PHE A 349 -2.55 -9.39 -0.19
N TYR A 350 -1.65 -10.34 -0.47
CA TYR A 350 -1.49 -11.51 0.37
C TYR A 350 -0.97 -11.15 1.77
N GLY A 351 -0.02 -10.22 1.87
CA GLY A 351 0.47 -9.71 3.15
C GLY A 351 -0.64 -9.10 4.01
N PHE A 352 -1.48 -8.23 3.42
CA PHE A 352 -2.62 -7.65 4.12
C PHE A 352 -3.66 -8.70 4.50
N TRP A 353 -3.92 -9.68 3.64
CA TRP A 353 -4.84 -10.76 3.96
C TRP A 353 -4.34 -11.58 5.16
N VAL A 354 -3.05 -11.97 5.18
CA VAL A 354 -2.44 -12.68 6.33
C VAL A 354 -2.59 -11.87 7.60
N MET A 355 -2.27 -10.57 7.59
CA MET A 355 -2.46 -9.69 8.75
C MET A 355 -3.93 -9.60 9.18
N GLY A 356 -4.85 -9.49 8.23
CA GLY A 356 -6.28 -9.54 8.48
C GLY A 356 -6.77 -10.85 9.09
N THR A 357 -6.03 -11.97 8.88
CA THR A 357 -6.33 -13.25 9.55
C THR A 357 -5.84 -13.30 10.98
N LEU A 358 -4.85 -12.48 11.35
CA LEU A 358 -4.27 -12.45 12.68
C LEU A 358 -5.06 -11.60 13.67
N THR A 359 -5.87 -10.64 13.20
CA THR A 359 -6.64 -9.76 14.08
C THR A 359 -7.88 -9.20 13.40
N ASN A 360 -8.93 -8.96 14.21
CA ASN A 360 -10.16 -8.23 13.85
C ASN A 360 -10.30 -6.91 14.62
N ASP A 361 -9.37 -6.63 15.51
CA ASP A 361 -9.35 -5.39 16.26
C ASP A 361 -8.79 -4.25 15.41
N LEU A 362 -9.52 -3.12 15.39
CA LEU A 362 -9.16 -1.95 14.59
C LEU A 362 -7.77 -1.41 14.93
N LYS A 363 -7.43 -1.36 16.23
CA LYS A 363 -6.14 -0.81 16.70
C LYS A 363 -4.98 -1.75 16.40
N ALA A 364 -5.18 -3.04 16.62
CA ALA A 364 -4.19 -4.04 16.26
C ALA A 364 -3.97 -4.05 14.73
N SER A 365 -5.03 -3.94 13.93
CA SER A 365 -4.92 -3.80 12.47
C SER A 365 -4.11 -2.56 12.08
N ALA A 366 -4.30 -1.42 12.75
CA ALA A 366 -3.51 -0.22 12.50
C ALA A 366 -2.01 -0.46 12.76
N ARG A 367 -1.66 -1.15 13.84
CA ARG A 367 -0.27 -1.50 14.16
C ARG A 367 0.35 -2.44 13.12
N PHE A 368 -0.39 -3.46 12.68
CA PHE A 368 0.09 -4.38 11.64
C PHE A 368 0.27 -3.66 10.31
N VAL A 369 -0.73 -2.92 9.84
CA VAL A 369 -0.71 -2.22 8.55
C VAL A 369 0.38 -1.14 8.53
N GLY A 370 0.47 -0.30 9.55
CA GLY A 370 1.47 0.75 9.62
C GLY A 370 2.90 0.19 9.65
N THR A 371 3.14 -0.88 10.42
CA THR A 371 4.44 -1.57 10.43
C THR A 371 4.75 -2.18 9.07
N PHE A 372 3.78 -2.85 8.45
CA PHE A 372 3.94 -3.43 7.11
C PHE A 372 4.36 -2.36 6.10
N HIS A 373 3.62 -1.25 6.07
CA HIS A 373 3.89 -0.14 5.15
C HIS A 373 5.29 0.45 5.36
N SER A 374 5.68 0.73 6.61
CA SER A 374 7.02 1.24 6.92
C SER A 374 8.14 0.29 6.53
N VAL A 375 8.02 -1.00 6.85
CA VAL A 375 9.05 -2.00 6.54
C VAL A 375 9.16 -2.21 5.03
N MET A 376 8.04 -2.20 4.30
CA MET A 376 8.05 -2.22 2.83
C MET A 376 8.79 -1.00 2.26
N SER A 377 8.49 0.20 2.74
CA SER A 377 9.12 1.44 2.30
C SER A 377 10.62 1.44 2.59
N ILE A 378 11.05 0.94 3.75
CA ILE A 378 12.46 0.77 4.11
C ILE A 378 13.14 -0.21 3.15
N GLY A 379 12.51 -1.35 2.85
CA GLY A 379 13.06 -2.33 1.91
C GLY A 379 13.26 -1.74 0.52
N GLY A 380 12.25 -1.06 -0.01
CA GLY A 380 12.31 -0.38 -1.31
C GLY A 380 13.39 0.70 -1.36
N LEU A 381 13.44 1.57 -0.35
CA LEU A 381 14.44 2.63 -0.23
C LEU A 381 15.86 2.07 -0.23
N ILE A 382 16.15 1.10 0.63
CA ILE A 382 17.50 0.49 0.70
C ILE A 382 17.84 -0.19 -0.63
N GLY A 383 16.88 -0.86 -1.28
CA GLY A 383 17.10 -1.51 -2.56
C GLY A 383 17.51 -0.52 -3.66
N ILE A 384 16.82 0.62 -3.76
CA ILE A 384 17.11 1.65 -4.77
C ILE A 384 18.44 2.35 -4.45
N GLU A 385 18.65 2.78 -3.20
CA GLU A 385 19.89 3.46 -2.81
C GLU A 385 21.13 2.59 -3.04
N LEU A 386 21.05 1.28 -2.77
CA LEU A 386 22.17 0.37 -3.06
C LEU A 386 22.51 0.28 -4.54
N VAL A 387 21.53 0.45 -5.43
CA VAL A 387 21.78 0.42 -6.88
C VAL A 387 22.29 1.77 -7.39
N THR A 388 21.81 2.88 -6.83
CA THR A 388 22.21 4.22 -7.26
C THR A 388 23.60 4.60 -6.75
N GLU A 389 23.96 4.21 -5.52
CA GLU A 389 25.24 4.54 -4.90
C GLU A 389 26.40 3.62 -5.34
N ILE A 390 26.12 2.39 -5.78
CA ILE A 390 27.15 1.49 -6.27
C ILE A 390 27.53 1.88 -7.70
N PRO A 391 28.72 2.49 -7.93
CA PRO A 391 29.07 2.94 -9.26
C PRO A 391 29.10 1.78 -10.25
N HIS A 392 28.35 1.88 -11.31
CA HIS A 392 28.35 1.24 -12.64
C HIS A 392 29.08 -0.11 -12.87
N HIS A 393 29.46 -0.85 -11.83
CA HIS A 393 29.93 -2.21 -11.97
C HIS A 393 28.74 -3.16 -12.17
N TYR A 394 28.36 -3.38 -13.41
CA TYR A 394 27.28 -4.29 -13.82
C TYR A 394 27.29 -5.66 -13.13
N THR A 395 28.47 -6.19 -12.83
CA THR A 395 28.64 -7.44 -12.08
C THR A 395 28.09 -7.35 -10.66
N THR A 396 28.28 -6.22 -9.99
CA THR A 396 27.80 -5.99 -8.61
C THR A 396 26.28 -5.85 -8.57
N SER A 397 25.69 -5.12 -9.51
CA SER A 397 24.23 -4.96 -9.61
C SER A 397 23.51 -6.28 -9.88
N ASN A 398 24.08 -7.16 -10.71
CA ASN A 398 23.52 -8.50 -10.93
C ASN A 398 23.63 -9.37 -9.70
N SER A 399 24.77 -9.35 -9.01
CA SER A 399 24.94 -10.11 -7.77
C SER A 399 23.94 -9.69 -6.70
N LEU A 400 23.68 -8.39 -6.57
CA LEU A 400 22.62 -7.87 -5.68
C LEU A 400 21.23 -8.39 -6.06
N THR A 401 20.90 -8.45 -7.34
CA THR A 401 19.62 -9.00 -7.80
C THR A 401 19.46 -10.48 -7.44
N TYR A 402 20.52 -11.29 -7.60
CA TYR A 402 20.49 -12.70 -7.19
C TYR A 402 20.36 -12.85 -5.66
N ILE A 403 21.08 -12.04 -4.89
CA ILE A 403 20.97 -12.05 -3.42
C ILE A 403 19.55 -11.67 -3.00
N ALA A 404 19.00 -10.58 -3.55
CA ALA A 404 17.65 -10.12 -3.25
C ALA A 404 16.58 -11.16 -3.62
N PHE A 405 16.75 -11.85 -4.74
CA PHE A 405 15.89 -12.96 -5.12
C PHE A 405 15.98 -14.13 -4.14
N GLY A 406 17.19 -14.54 -3.75
CA GLY A 406 17.39 -15.59 -2.73
C GLY A 406 16.74 -15.21 -1.39
N MET A 407 16.90 -13.98 -0.95
CA MET A 407 16.25 -13.44 0.27
C MET A 407 14.71 -13.50 0.15
N SER A 408 14.15 -13.16 -1.00
CA SER A 408 12.70 -13.22 -1.20
C SER A 408 12.17 -14.65 -1.12
N LEU A 409 12.87 -15.64 -1.68
CA LEU A 409 12.50 -17.07 -1.56
C LEU A 409 12.53 -17.55 -0.09
N ILE A 410 13.56 -17.17 0.65
CA ILE A 410 13.66 -17.49 2.10
C ILE A 410 12.47 -16.84 2.84
N SER A 411 12.11 -15.63 2.51
CA SER A 411 10.98 -14.95 3.15
C SER A 411 9.64 -15.66 2.92
N PHE A 412 9.41 -16.27 1.76
CA PHE A 412 8.24 -17.10 1.51
C PHE A 412 8.25 -18.39 2.35
N MET A 413 9.41 -19.01 2.56
CA MET A 413 9.53 -20.18 3.44
C MET A 413 9.20 -19.82 4.90
N VAL A 414 9.66 -18.65 5.36
CA VAL A 414 9.32 -18.15 6.70
C VAL A 414 7.82 -17.86 6.81
N LEU A 415 7.25 -17.24 5.79
CA LEU A 415 5.81 -16.94 5.76
C LEU A 415 4.96 -18.23 5.74
N PHE A 416 5.44 -19.30 5.10
CA PHE A 416 4.78 -20.61 5.14
C PHE A 416 4.56 -21.11 6.58
N VAL A 417 5.52 -20.91 7.48
CA VAL A 417 5.38 -21.26 8.91
C VAL A 417 4.26 -20.45 9.57
N VAL A 418 4.16 -19.16 9.26
CA VAL A 418 3.07 -18.31 9.78
C VAL A 418 1.71 -18.82 9.29
N VAL A 419 1.59 -19.09 8.00
CA VAL A 419 0.34 -19.54 7.39
C VAL A 419 -0.11 -20.90 7.91
N GLN A 420 0.83 -21.80 8.17
CA GLN A 420 0.52 -23.09 8.82
C GLN A 420 -0.11 -22.94 10.21
N SER A 421 0.14 -21.84 10.89
CA SER A 421 -0.41 -21.55 12.21
C SER A 421 -1.77 -20.86 12.20
N ILE A 422 -2.31 -20.49 11.02
CA ILE A 422 -3.62 -19.85 10.89
C ILE A 422 -4.72 -20.85 11.26
N THR A 423 -5.64 -20.41 12.12
CA THR A 423 -6.83 -21.17 12.57
C THR A 423 -8.10 -20.61 11.93
N GLU A 424 -9.22 -21.34 12.05
CA GLU A 424 -10.53 -20.88 11.54
C GLU A 424 -11.11 -19.70 12.36
N SER A 425 -10.68 -19.53 13.63
CA SER A 425 -11.08 -18.41 14.49
C SER A 425 -9.91 -17.43 14.70
N ASN A 426 -10.17 -16.14 14.60
CA ASN A 426 -9.15 -15.08 14.78
C ASN A 426 -8.82 -14.78 16.25
N ASP A 427 -9.53 -15.38 17.20
CA ASP A 427 -9.45 -15.01 18.62
C ASP A 427 -8.20 -15.53 19.33
N TRP A 428 -7.47 -16.43 18.71
CA TRP A 428 -6.38 -17.13 19.39
C TRP A 428 -5.14 -16.28 19.67
N THR A 429 -4.84 -15.28 18.81
CA THR A 429 -3.68 -14.39 19.02
C THR A 429 -3.94 -13.36 20.13
N LEU A 430 -5.14 -12.79 20.14
CA LEU A 430 -5.56 -11.80 21.16
C LEU A 430 -5.92 -12.45 22.48
N GLY A 431 -6.53 -13.63 22.49
CA GLY A 431 -6.84 -14.40 23.70
C GLY A 431 -5.59 -14.77 24.49
N ARG A 432 -4.50 -15.18 23.81
CA ARG A 432 -3.22 -15.46 24.48
C ARG A 432 -2.52 -14.21 25.01
N MET A 433 -2.60 -13.07 24.30
CA MET A 433 -2.06 -11.81 24.81
C MET A 433 -2.84 -11.32 26.05
N ARG A 434 -4.14 -11.56 26.09
CA ARG A 434 -5.00 -11.16 27.22
C ARG A 434 -4.74 -12.04 28.45
N ASN A 435 -4.55 -13.34 28.27
CA ASN A 435 -4.26 -14.28 29.37
C ASN A 435 -2.83 -14.15 29.91
N SER A 436 -1.87 -13.67 29.10
CA SER A 436 -0.50 -13.41 29.58
C SER A 436 -0.36 -12.08 30.33
N SER A 437 -1.38 -11.24 30.33
CA SER A 437 -1.39 -9.93 31.00
C SER A 437 -2.40 -9.85 32.15
N ALA A 438 -3.16 -10.91 32.43
CA ALA A 438 -3.92 -11.00 33.66
C ALA A 438 -2.92 -11.27 34.80
N PRO A 439 -2.81 -10.38 35.80
CA PRO A 439 -2.09 -10.74 37.01
C PRO A 439 -2.82 -11.96 37.63
N ASP A 440 -2.06 -12.95 38.13
CA ASP A 440 -2.54 -14.14 38.82
C ASP A 440 -3.24 -13.85 40.16
N THR A 441 -4.05 -12.82 40.22
CA THR A 441 -4.85 -12.46 41.38
C THR A 441 -6.30 -12.33 40.98
N LEU A 442 -7.01 -13.43 41.04
CA LEU A 442 -8.41 -13.53 41.44
C LEU A 442 -8.90 -14.97 41.21
N SER A 443 -8.38 -15.88 42.02
CA SER A 443 -9.13 -17.07 42.40
C SER A 443 -10.12 -16.65 43.51
N SER A 444 -11.29 -16.25 43.14
CA SER A 444 -12.44 -16.17 44.03
C SER A 444 -13.52 -17.10 43.45
N PRO A 445 -13.88 -18.16 44.22
CA PRO A 445 -14.97 -19.03 43.82
C PRO A 445 -16.28 -18.47 44.35
N ASP A 446 -16.87 -17.50 43.71
CA ASP A 446 -18.26 -17.20 43.98
C ASP A 446 -18.96 -16.76 42.68
N GLY A 447 -19.81 -17.71 42.24
CA GLY A 447 -20.71 -17.48 41.13
C GLY A 447 -21.76 -16.45 41.50
N SER A 448 -21.79 -15.36 40.77
CA SER A 448 -22.98 -14.54 40.65
C SER A 448 -23.24 -14.22 39.20
N SER A 449 -24.36 -14.76 38.74
CA SER A 449 -24.97 -14.64 37.41
C SER A 449 -25.47 -13.21 37.07
N GLU A 450 -25.02 -12.18 37.78
CA GLU A 450 -25.52 -10.79 37.61
C GLU A 450 -24.85 -10.01 36.47
N THR A 451 -23.67 -10.39 36.03
CA THR A 451 -22.93 -9.61 35.01
C THR A 451 -23.48 -9.80 33.59
N VAL A 452 -24.23 -10.85 33.34
CA VAL A 452 -24.88 -11.10 32.03
C VAL A 452 -26.21 -10.36 31.90
N ALA A 453 -26.89 -10.10 33.02
CA ALA A 453 -28.16 -9.38 33.04
C ALA A 453 -27.99 -7.88 32.75
N VAL A 454 -26.91 -7.24 33.19
CA VAL A 454 -26.67 -5.80 32.97
C VAL A 454 -26.42 -5.47 31.48
N ILE A 455 -25.82 -6.38 30.72
CA ILE A 455 -25.61 -6.17 29.27
C ILE A 455 -26.91 -6.34 28.47
N ALA A 456 -27.86 -7.14 28.95
CA ALA A 456 -29.16 -7.31 28.32
C ALA A 456 -30.12 -6.14 28.62
N GLU A 457 -30.03 -5.55 29.79
CA GLU A 457 -30.95 -4.46 30.22
C GLU A 457 -30.62 -3.11 29.55
N VAL A 458 -29.36 -2.82 29.26
CA VAL A 458 -28.95 -1.63 28.48
C VAL A 458 -29.42 -1.71 27.04
N LYS A 459 -29.64 -2.91 26.49
CA LYS A 459 -30.19 -3.10 25.14
C LYS A 459 -31.70 -2.84 25.05
N TYR A 460 -32.44 -3.03 26.13
CA TYR A 460 -33.92 -2.89 26.12
C TYR A 460 -34.40 -1.46 26.35
N GLN A 461 -33.64 -0.64 27.05
CA GLN A 461 -34.04 0.75 27.32
C GLN A 461 -33.80 1.71 26.14
N HIS A 462 -32.97 1.38 25.16
CA HIS A 462 -32.74 2.22 23.97
C HIS A 462 -33.74 1.98 22.83
N HIS A 463 -34.62 0.97 22.93
CA HIS A 463 -35.60 0.67 21.89
C HIS A 463 -36.99 1.24 22.14
N ASN A 464 -37.25 1.83 23.32
CA ASN A 464 -38.53 2.38 23.69
C ASN A 464 -38.60 3.92 23.75
N ASN A 465 -37.56 4.63 23.26
CA ASN A 465 -37.53 6.09 23.22
C ASN A 465 -37.18 6.64 21.82
N VAL A 466 -37.74 6.03 20.75
CA VAL A 466 -37.82 6.67 19.43
C VAL A 466 -39.21 6.41 18.86
#